data_89b2696b17a7f825dc0310d8d1206936
#
_entry.id   89b2696b17a7f825dc0310d8d1206936
#
_cell.length_a   1.000
_cell.length_b   1.000
_cell.length_c   1.000
_cell.angle_alpha   90.00
_cell.angle_beta   90.00
_cell.angle_gamma   90.00
#
_symmetry.space_group_name_H-M   'P 1'
#
loop_
_entity.id
_entity.type
_entity.pdbx_description
1 polymer ?
#
loop_
_entity_poly.entity_id
_entity_poly.type
_entity_poly.pdbx_seq_one_letter_code
_entity_poly.pdbx_strand_id
1 'polypeptide(L)'
;MMLSDVRILDFCQNVAGPGISAMASDYGADVIKIEPMEGDPARSYAPMIDGKGMTGAWINRGKKSITLNLKNPEAIEICKKLIATADVMIEGFRPGVISRLGLGYDVASEINPKLVYIHASAFGQSGPYADKPGYDIMGQALSGMISVTGEKGGRGIKHGTTLADYFAGPNGYCAMMTALHYARNTGIGQEIDCSLLQGMIYMNSPIDRMNDIGVIRPNGSHHSAMCPFGGYYNSKGEGVVICAPSRKYWGAIAQAMNRPDYMTNPDYETSFSRSCHQETIIAEIEAWLDTFPDMAAAIEEMNRYGIPNCRINTTEDVVNDPQVKHMGFLVQAPTMDDQQQETWLTRGPNAFFSKTPGYIHKADTLGQHNYEVLGELGYSREDVDRLMADMGKK
;
A
#
# COMPACT_ATOMS: atom_id res chain seq x y z
N MET A 1 2.21 -14.67 18.58
CA MET A 1 1.79 -14.14 17.27
C MET A 1 2.54 -14.89 16.17
N MET A 2 2.09 -14.81 14.90
CA MET A 2 2.66 -15.62 13.82
C MET A 2 4.13 -15.38 13.54
N LEU A 3 4.58 -14.15 13.69
CA LEU A 3 5.95 -13.71 13.37
C LEU A 3 6.76 -13.34 14.63
N SER A 4 6.36 -13.82 15.82
CA SER A 4 7.07 -13.50 17.07
C SER A 4 8.50 -14.02 17.15
N ASP A 5 8.90 -14.86 16.23
CA ASP A 5 10.22 -15.42 16.04
C ASP A 5 10.99 -14.80 14.87
N VAL A 6 10.47 -13.68 14.31
CA VAL A 6 11.10 -12.93 13.19
C VAL A 6 11.58 -11.59 13.68
N ARG A 7 12.89 -11.32 13.54
CA ARG A 7 13.50 -10.01 13.83
C ARG A 7 13.83 -9.29 12.52
N ILE A 8 13.38 -8.04 12.41
CA ILE A 8 13.53 -7.20 11.22
C ILE A 8 14.28 -5.92 11.58
N LEU A 9 15.31 -5.59 10.80
CA LEU A 9 15.97 -4.29 10.85
C LEU A 9 15.43 -3.40 9.73
N ASP A 10 14.86 -2.27 10.10
CA ASP A 10 14.25 -1.33 9.16
C ASP A 10 15.05 -0.02 9.11
N PHE A 11 15.80 0.18 8.02
CA PHE A 11 16.56 1.41 7.73
C PHE A 11 15.81 2.36 6.82
N CYS A 12 14.55 2.05 6.49
CA CYS A 12 13.77 2.84 5.55
C CYS A 12 13.21 4.11 6.18
N GLN A 13 12.90 5.06 5.32
CA GLN A 13 12.21 6.31 5.64
C GLN A 13 11.00 6.51 4.73
N ASN A 14 10.16 7.47 5.06
CA ASN A 14 8.94 7.81 4.33
C ASN A 14 7.88 6.69 4.39
N VAL A 15 7.35 6.20 3.26
CA VAL A 15 6.15 5.33 3.25
C VAL A 15 6.44 3.92 2.74
N ALA A 16 7.07 3.78 1.59
CA ALA A 16 7.17 2.51 0.87
C ALA A 16 7.86 1.38 1.67
N GLY A 17 9.12 1.57 2.00
CA GLY A 17 9.91 0.59 2.75
C GLY A 17 9.37 0.34 4.17
N PRO A 18 9.10 1.41 4.97
CA PRO A 18 8.52 1.23 6.30
C PRO A 18 7.18 0.50 6.30
N GLY A 19 6.41 0.57 5.21
CA GLY A 19 5.16 -0.17 5.04
C GLY A 19 5.34 -1.68 5.08
N ILE A 20 6.48 -2.20 4.60
CA ILE A 20 6.80 -3.63 4.58
C ILE A 20 6.92 -4.18 6.01
N SER A 21 7.77 -3.55 6.82
CA SER A 21 8.02 -3.95 8.20
C SER A 21 6.86 -3.67 9.14
N ALA A 22 6.06 -2.61 8.87
CA ALA A 22 4.84 -2.33 9.62
C ALA A 22 3.80 -3.44 9.47
N MET A 23 3.66 -4.02 8.28
CA MET A 23 2.79 -5.19 8.08
C MET A 23 3.28 -6.41 8.86
N ALA A 24 4.58 -6.62 8.94
CA ALA A 24 5.14 -7.71 9.74
C ALA A 24 4.91 -7.50 11.25
N SER A 25 5.01 -6.25 11.72
CA SER A 25 4.74 -5.91 13.13
C SER A 25 3.29 -6.16 13.53
N ASP A 26 2.31 -5.94 12.62
CA ASP A 26 0.90 -6.26 12.86
C ASP A 26 0.69 -7.74 13.21
N TYR A 27 1.59 -8.61 12.78
CA TYR A 27 1.57 -10.05 13.04
C TYR A 27 2.63 -10.50 14.05
N GLY A 28 3.28 -9.55 14.72
CA GLY A 28 4.13 -9.80 15.90
C GLY A 28 5.62 -9.91 15.65
N ALA A 29 6.13 -9.52 14.47
CA ALA A 29 7.56 -9.45 14.24
C ALA A 29 8.22 -8.41 15.18
N ASP A 30 9.43 -8.73 15.67
CA ASP A 30 10.29 -7.81 16.41
C ASP A 30 10.99 -6.87 15.41
N VAL A 31 10.40 -5.69 15.20
CA VAL A 31 10.90 -4.72 14.22
C VAL A 31 11.70 -3.63 14.93
N ILE A 32 12.99 -3.54 14.61
CA ILE A 32 13.88 -2.47 15.07
C ILE A 32 14.05 -1.47 13.92
N LYS A 33 13.50 -0.27 14.10
CA LYS A 33 13.66 0.83 13.15
C LYS A 33 14.87 1.67 13.54
N ILE A 34 15.83 1.74 12.62
CA ILE A 34 17.03 2.55 12.74
C ILE A 34 16.77 3.91 12.09
N GLU A 35 16.74 4.96 12.92
CA GLU A 35 16.43 6.31 12.48
C GLU A 35 17.64 7.24 12.62
N PRO A 36 17.77 8.27 11.77
CA PRO A 36 18.72 9.34 12.02
C PRO A 36 18.34 10.09 13.31
N MET A 37 19.26 10.90 13.84
CA MET A 37 19.04 11.63 15.09
C MET A 37 17.83 12.56 15.04
N GLU A 38 17.48 13.05 13.84
CA GLU A 38 16.32 13.90 13.60
C GLU A 38 15.01 13.12 13.41
N GLY A 39 15.09 11.80 13.26
CA GLY A 39 13.97 10.90 12.99
C GLY A 39 13.60 10.77 11.52
N ASP A 40 12.65 9.87 11.26
CA ASP A 40 12.03 9.70 9.95
C ASP A 40 11.19 10.94 9.59
N PRO A 41 11.36 11.57 8.41
CA PRO A 41 10.55 12.70 7.96
C PRO A 41 9.04 12.47 8.05
N ALA A 42 8.60 11.23 7.88
CA ALA A 42 7.19 10.87 7.95
C ALA A 42 6.55 11.12 9.33
N ARG A 43 7.34 11.24 10.40
CA ARG A 43 6.86 11.63 11.75
C ARG A 43 6.19 13.00 11.75
N SER A 44 6.48 13.84 10.73
CA SER A 44 5.89 15.19 10.56
C SER A 44 4.93 15.28 9.37
N TYR A 45 4.56 14.18 8.70
CA TYR A 45 3.64 14.24 7.57
C TYR A 45 2.18 14.32 8.02
N ALA A 46 1.44 15.25 7.38
CA ALA A 46 -0.01 15.39 7.58
C ALA A 46 -0.79 14.08 7.26
N PRO A 47 -1.98 13.87 7.83
CA PRO A 47 -2.63 14.76 8.79
C PRO A 47 -1.92 14.77 10.16
N MET A 48 -2.07 15.88 10.90
CA MET A 48 -1.47 16.04 12.21
C MET A 48 -2.52 15.89 13.31
N ILE A 49 -2.20 15.13 14.36
CA ILE A 49 -2.97 15.05 15.60
C ILE A 49 -1.98 15.37 16.73
N ASP A 50 -2.28 16.36 17.54
CA ASP A 50 -1.44 16.82 18.66
C ASP A 50 0.04 17.06 18.28
N GLY A 51 0.26 17.66 17.12
CA GLY A 51 1.61 17.95 16.60
C GLY A 51 2.37 16.74 16.07
N LYS A 52 1.73 15.56 15.98
CA LYS A 52 2.33 14.31 15.47
C LYS A 52 1.73 13.90 14.14
N GLY A 53 2.56 13.51 13.19
CA GLY A 53 2.14 13.10 11.84
C GLY A 53 1.51 11.71 11.85
N MET A 54 0.24 11.61 11.45
CA MET A 54 -0.48 10.33 11.41
C MET A 54 0.06 9.37 10.34
N THR A 55 0.64 9.89 9.27
CA THR A 55 1.38 9.04 8.32
C THR A 55 2.53 8.33 9.02
N GLY A 56 3.33 9.03 9.80
CA GLY A 56 4.41 8.46 10.61
C GLY A 56 3.90 7.43 11.63
N ALA A 57 2.77 7.73 12.29
CA ALA A 57 2.13 6.79 13.21
C ALA A 57 1.72 5.49 12.49
N TRP A 58 1.14 5.60 11.30
CA TRP A 58 0.70 4.44 10.52
C TRP A 58 1.87 3.56 10.05
N ILE A 59 2.93 4.15 9.50
CA ILE A 59 4.04 3.37 8.90
C ILE A 59 5.05 2.86 9.93
N ASN A 60 5.09 3.45 11.15
CA ASN A 60 6.01 3.05 12.22
C ASN A 60 5.33 2.32 13.38
N ARG A 61 4.06 1.93 13.21
CA ARG A 61 3.32 1.19 14.23
C ARG A 61 4.02 -0.12 14.60
N GLY A 62 4.08 -0.40 15.90
CA GLY A 62 4.63 -1.63 16.46
C GLY A 62 6.14 -1.82 16.26
N LYS A 63 6.88 -0.76 15.93
CA LYS A 63 8.33 -0.83 15.75
C LYS A 63 9.06 -0.22 16.94
N LYS A 64 10.11 -0.88 17.39
CA LYS A 64 11.08 -0.31 18.32
C LYS A 64 11.92 0.75 17.60
N SER A 65 11.89 1.98 18.08
CA SER A 65 12.70 3.07 17.49
C SER A 65 14.02 3.20 18.20
N ILE A 66 15.12 3.15 17.44
CA ILE A 66 16.46 3.54 17.89
C ILE A 66 17.04 4.62 16.98
N THR A 67 17.86 5.51 17.55
CA THR A 67 18.51 6.59 16.81
C THR A 67 20.00 6.32 16.66
N LEU A 68 20.47 6.30 15.40
CA LEU A 68 21.90 6.10 15.09
C LEU A 68 22.33 7.06 13.97
N ASN A 69 23.45 7.76 14.19
CA ASN A 69 24.10 8.51 13.11
C ASN A 69 25.03 7.57 12.33
N LEU A 70 24.58 7.05 11.19
CA LEU A 70 25.34 6.10 10.35
C LEU A 70 26.63 6.67 9.75
N LYS A 71 26.96 7.95 9.97
CA LYS A 71 28.27 8.51 9.67
C LYS A 71 29.31 8.22 10.80
N ASN A 72 28.84 7.80 11.96
CA ASN A 72 29.69 7.41 13.08
C ASN A 72 30.11 5.94 12.94
N PRO A 73 31.40 5.62 12.96
CA PRO A 73 31.87 4.22 12.85
C PRO A 73 31.30 3.28 13.92
N GLU A 74 31.08 3.76 15.14
CA GLU A 74 30.52 2.94 16.22
C GLU A 74 29.03 2.57 15.92
N ALA A 75 28.27 3.47 15.27
CA ALA A 75 26.94 3.15 14.79
C ALA A 75 26.94 2.01 13.76
N ILE A 76 27.91 1.99 12.86
CA ILE A 76 28.07 0.91 11.88
C ILE A 76 28.34 -0.42 12.57
N GLU A 77 29.22 -0.45 13.58
CA GLU A 77 29.49 -1.67 14.36
C GLU A 77 28.27 -2.16 15.16
N ILE A 78 27.45 -1.23 15.69
CA ILE A 78 26.15 -1.55 16.30
C ILE A 78 25.23 -2.22 15.26
N CYS A 79 25.12 -1.64 14.06
CA CYS A 79 24.30 -2.21 12.99
C CYS A 79 24.77 -3.62 12.59
N LYS A 80 26.07 -3.85 12.49
CA LYS A 80 26.63 -5.19 12.20
C LYS A 80 26.28 -6.21 13.29
N LYS A 81 26.34 -5.82 14.56
CA LYS A 81 25.89 -6.68 15.67
C LYS A 81 24.39 -7.00 15.58
N LEU A 82 23.55 -6.04 15.19
CA LEU A 82 22.12 -6.26 14.97
C LEU A 82 21.87 -7.20 13.77
N ILE A 83 22.59 -7.04 12.65
CA ILE A 83 22.52 -7.91 11.48
C ILE A 83 22.80 -9.38 11.85
N ALA A 84 23.74 -9.64 12.73
CA ALA A 84 24.04 -11.00 13.18
C ALA A 84 22.84 -11.71 13.85
N THR A 85 21.87 -10.96 14.37
CA THR A 85 20.68 -11.47 15.07
C THR A 85 19.38 -11.33 14.29
N ALA A 86 19.41 -10.72 13.12
CA ALA A 86 18.23 -10.43 12.33
C ALA A 86 17.88 -11.54 11.33
N ASP A 87 16.59 -11.72 11.06
CA ASP A 87 16.11 -12.57 9.95
C ASP A 87 15.99 -11.76 8.66
N VAL A 88 15.66 -10.46 8.79
CA VAL A 88 15.44 -9.56 7.66
C VAL A 88 16.10 -8.22 7.90
N MET A 89 16.66 -7.64 6.85
CA MET A 89 17.07 -6.25 6.79
C MET A 89 16.35 -5.57 5.60
N ILE A 90 15.78 -4.39 5.85
CA ILE A 90 15.10 -3.59 4.82
C ILE A 90 15.76 -2.22 4.78
N GLU A 91 16.17 -1.78 3.60
CA GLU A 91 16.73 -0.45 3.41
C GLU A 91 16.08 0.27 2.22
N GLY A 92 16.05 1.61 2.26
CA GLY A 92 15.42 2.45 1.24
C GLY A 92 16.33 3.59 0.76
N PHE A 93 17.64 3.44 0.89
CA PHE A 93 18.59 4.42 0.40
C PHE A 93 18.70 4.37 -1.13
N ARG A 94 19.30 5.40 -1.70
CA ARG A 94 19.69 5.34 -3.11
C ARG A 94 20.71 4.23 -3.32
N PRO A 95 20.70 3.56 -4.48
CA PRO A 95 21.64 2.49 -4.77
C PRO A 95 23.10 2.83 -4.43
N GLY A 96 23.78 1.89 -3.80
CA GLY A 96 25.18 2.02 -3.35
C GLY A 96 25.41 2.88 -2.11
N VAL A 97 24.43 3.57 -1.55
CA VAL A 97 24.63 4.35 -0.30
C VAL A 97 24.89 3.43 0.87
N ILE A 98 24.06 2.43 1.08
CA ILE A 98 24.18 1.48 2.20
C ILE A 98 25.50 0.66 2.10
N SER A 99 25.93 0.30 0.90
CA SER A 99 27.21 -0.39 0.67
C SER A 99 28.40 0.49 1.02
N ARG A 100 28.36 1.79 0.67
CA ARG A 100 29.43 2.73 1.08
C ARG A 100 29.49 2.95 2.59
N LEU A 101 28.41 2.72 3.30
CA LEU A 101 28.35 2.73 4.77
C LEU A 101 28.89 1.43 5.38
N GLY A 102 29.23 0.41 4.57
CA GLY A 102 29.72 -0.88 5.04
C GLY A 102 28.62 -1.81 5.59
N LEU A 103 27.37 -1.62 5.13
CA LEU A 103 26.20 -2.41 5.50
C LEU A 103 25.47 -2.98 4.26
N GLY A 104 26.14 -3.04 3.10
CA GLY A 104 25.60 -3.65 1.88
C GLY A 104 25.39 -5.16 2.04
N TYR A 105 24.68 -5.76 1.08
CA TYR A 105 24.36 -7.19 1.11
C TYR A 105 25.61 -8.07 1.16
N ASP A 106 26.67 -7.68 0.47
CA ASP A 106 27.97 -8.33 0.51
C ASP A 106 28.50 -8.52 1.95
N VAL A 107 28.54 -7.44 2.72
CA VAL A 107 28.96 -7.47 4.14
C VAL A 107 27.90 -8.15 5.01
N ALA A 108 26.64 -7.85 4.81
CA ALA A 108 25.55 -8.37 5.63
C ALA A 108 25.41 -9.89 5.52
N SER A 109 25.59 -10.46 4.32
CA SER A 109 25.52 -11.90 4.07
C SER A 109 26.74 -12.67 4.62
N GLU A 110 27.91 -12.04 4.71
CA GLU A 110 29.07 -12.61 5.40
C GLU A 110 28.82 -12.70 6.91
N ILE A 111 28.19 -11.68 7.51
CA ILE A 111 27.83 -11.68 8.94
C ILE A 111 26.72 -12.69 9.24
N ASN A 112 25.69 -12.72 8.38
CA ASN A 112 24.54 -13.58 8.55
C ASN A 112 24.09 -14.20 7.20
N PRO A 113 24.57 -15.39 6.87
CA PRO A 113 24.26 -16.05 5.59
C PRO A 113 22.79 -16.39 5.36
N LYS A 114 21.95 -16.31 6.41
CA LYS A 114 20.51 -16.57 6.34
C LYS A 114 19.68 -15.30 6.15
N LEU A 115 20.32 -14.14 6.17
CA LEU A 115 19.65 -12.86 6.13
C LEU A 115 18.87 -12.66 4.82
N VAL A 116 17.61 -12.30 4.93
CA VAL A 116 16.81 -11.76 3.81
C VAL A 116 17.05 -10.27 3.75
N TYR A 117 17.62 -9.79 2.65
CA TYR A 117 18.00 -8.40 2.48
C TYR A 117 17.11 -7.74 1.40
N ILE A 118 16.39 -6.68 1.76
CA ILE A 118 15.40 -6.04 0.85
C ILE A 118 15.81 -4.60 0.57
N HIS A 119 15.94 -4.29 -0.71
CA HIS A 119 16.04 -2.93 -1.22
C HIS A 119 14.65 -2.41 -1.60
N ALA A 120 14.18 -1.36 -0.93
CA ALA A 120 12.93 -0.67 -1.25
C ALA A 120 13.24 0.65 -1.98
N SER A 121 13.41 0.59 -3.30
CA SER A 121 13.84 1.72 -4.13
C SER A 121 12.73 2.26 -5.03
N ALA A 122 12.97 3.41 -5.68
CA ALA A 122 12.01 3.94 -6.64
C ALA A 122 12.02 3.18 -7.98
N PHE A 123 13.22 2.81 -8.48
CA PHE A 123 13.39 2.32 -9.86
C PHE A 123 14.20 1.02 -9.98
N GLY A 124 14.66 0.44 -8.88
CA GLY A 124 15.54 -0.71 -8.84
C GLY A 124 17.00 -0.35 -8.56
N GLN A 125 17.79 -1.37 -8.23
CA GLN A 125 19.21 -1.21 -7.83
C GLN A 125 20.15 -0.99 -9.02
N SER A 126 19.69 -1.19 -10.25
CA SER A 126 20.49 -1.05 -11.47
C SER A 126 19.69 -0.43 -12.60
N GLY A 127 20.38 -0.11 -13.70
CA GLY A 127 19.77 0.43 -14.91
C GLY A 127 19.80 1.97 -14.97
N PRO A 128 19.22 2.56 -16.05
CA PRO A 128 19.43 3.97 -16.40
C PRO A 128 18.77 4.96 -15.44
N TYR A 129 17.93 4.49 -14.51
CA TYR A 129 17.22 5.34 -13.54
C TYR A 129 17.64 5.07 -12.08
N ALA A 130 18.54 4.13 -11.83
CA ALA A 130 18.91 3.71 -10.47
C ALA A 130 19.36 4.89 -9.59
N ASP A 131 20.18 5.80 -10.11
CA ASP A 131 20.71 6.96 -9.39
C ASP A 131 19.73 8.14 -9.30
N LYS A 132 18.57 8.08 -10.00
CA LYS A 132 17.61 9.18 -9.98
C LYS A 132 16.84 9.22 -8.67
N PRO A 133 16.56 10.42 -8.12
CA PRO A 133 15.60 10.53 -7.04
C PRO A 133 14.22 10.13 -7.54
N GLY A 134 13.46 9.40 -6.72
CA GLY A 134 12.13 8.95 -7.09
C GLY A 134 11.18 8.95 -5.90
N TYR A 135 9.91 9.19 -6.21
CA TYR A 135 8.78 9.19 -5.29
C TYR A 135 7.60 8.48 -5.94
N ASP A 136 6.55 8.23 -5.18
CA ASP A 136 5.31 7.60 -5.59
C ASP A 136 4.83 7.98 -6.99
N ILE A 137 4.65 9.28 -7.23
CA ILE A 137 4.10 9.79 -8.50
C ILE A 137 4.99 9.46 -9.72
N MET A 138 6.30 9.30 -9.52
CA MET A 138 7.21 8.88 -10.58
C MET A 138 7.04 7.41 -10.93
N GLY A 139 6.79 6.55 -9.93
CA GLY A 139 6.39 5.15 -10.13
C GLY A 139 5.10 5.05 -10.94
N GLN A 140 4.07 5.80 -10.55
CA GLN A 140 2.81 5.87 -11.30
C GLN A 140 2.99 6.39 -12.74
N ALA A 141 3.83 7.40 -12.94
CA ALA A 141 4.05 7.99 -14.27
C ALA A 141 4.81 7.05 -15.22
N LEU A 142 5.95 6.52 -14.77
CA LEU A 142 6.82 5.68 -15.60
C LEU A 142 6.22 4.29 -15.88
N SER A 143 5.37 3.79 -15.02
CA SER A 143 4.64 2.54 -15.24
C SER A 143 3.49 2.64 -16.24
N GLY A 144 3.15 3.85 -16.70
CA GLY A 144 1.99 4.07 -17.55
C GLY A 144 0.65 4.19 -16.83
N MET A 145 0.58 3.98 -15.51
CA MET A 145 -0.67 4.05 -14.74
C MET A 145 -1.39 5.41 -14.90
N ILE A 146 -0.64 6.51 -14.92
CA ILE A 146 -1.23 7.83 -15.17
C ILE A 146 -1.87 7.91 -16.56
N SER A 147 -1.24 7.31 -17.57
CA SER A 147 -1.71 7.40 -18.96
C SER A 147 -3.02 6.66 -19.23
N VAL A 148 -3.36 5.69 -18.38
CA VAL A 148 -4.60 4.90 -18.50
C VAL A 148 -5.72 5.35 -17.55
N THR A 149 -5.43 6.30 -16.65
CA THR A 149 -6.36 6.80 -15.64
C THR A 149 -6.78 8.22 -15.96
N GLY A 150 -8.08 8.52 -15.97
CA GLY A 150 -8.61 9.85 -16.24
C GLY A 150 -9.92 9.83 -17.01
N GLU A 151 -10.48 11.00 -17.27
CA GLU A 151 -11.67 11.16 -18.07
C GLU A 151 -11.47 10.74 -19.53
N LYS A 152 -12.51 10.21 -20.16
CA LYS A 152 -12.47 9.78 -21.56
C LYS A 152 -12.03 10.92 -22.46
N GLY A 153 -10.95 10.69 -23.22
CA GLY A 153 -10.35 11.69 -24.10
C GLY A 153 -9.60 12.83 -23.37
N GLY A 154 -9.57 12.78 -22.05
CA GLY A 154 -8.87 13.75 -21.21
C GLY A 154 -7.37 13.44 -21.05
N ARG A 155 -6.70 14.24 -20.22
CA ARG A 155 -5.33 13.99 -19.79
C ARG A 155 -5.30 12.87 -18.75
N GLY A 156 -4.21 12.08 -18.75
CA GLY A 156 -3.96 11.15 -17.68
C GLY A 156 -3.82 11.85 -16.33
N ILE A 157 -4.37 11.26 -15.27
CA ILE A 157 -4.31 11.76 -13.90
C ILE A 157 -3.68 10.74 -12.95
N LYS A 158 -3.01 11.22 -11.91
CA LYS A 158 -2.50 10.35 -10.86
C LYS A 158 -3.65 9.78 -10.00
N HIS A 159 -3.45 8.65 -9.40
CA HIS A 159 -4.37 8.13 -8.40
C HIS A 159 -4.51 9.09 -7.19
N GLY A 160 -5.66 9.11 -6.55
CA GLY A 160 -5.96 10.00 -5.42
C GLY A 160 -5.06 9.79 -4.20
N THR A 161 -4.62 8.54 -3.95
CA THR A 161 -3.63 8.22 -2.92
C THR A 161 -2.22 8.05 -3.52
N THR A 162 -1.20 7.92 -2.67
CA THR A 162 0.18 7.52 -3.02
C THR A 162 0.21 6.01 -3.29
N LEU A 163 -0.33 5.62 -4.45
CA LEU A 163 -0.62 4.22 -4.78
C LEU A 163 0.64 3.35 -4.85
N ALA A 164 1.73 3.88 -5.42
CA ALA A 164 2.99 3.15 -5.55
C ALA A 164 3.62 2.87 -4.17
N ASP A 165 3.61 3.87 -3.29
CA ASP A 165 4.12 3.74 -1.93
C ASP A 165 3.32 2.73 -1.11
N TYR A 166 1.99 2.85 -1.13
CA TYR A 166 1.13 1.93 -0.37
C TYR A 166 1.09 0.52 -0.95
N PHE A 167 1.32 0.34 -2.23
CA PHE A 167 1.45 -0.99 -2.82
C PHE A 167 2.82 -1.63 -2.54
N ALA A 168 3.87 -0.83 -2.38
CA ALA A 168 5.20 -1.33 -2.03
C ALA A 168 5.20 -2.13 -0.70
N GLY A 169 4.38 -1.72 0.27
CA GLY A 169 4.20 -2.45 1.53
C GLY A 169 3.78 -3.91 1.32
N PRO A 170 2.59 -4.19 0.79
CA PRO A 170 2.13 -5.56 0.50
C PRO A 170 3.06 -6.33 -0.45
N ASN A 171 3.55 -5.69 -1.50
CA ASN A 171 4.44 -6.32 -2.47
C ASN A 171 5.76 -6.76 -1.84
N GLY A 172 6.41 -5.88 -1.10
CA GLY A 172 7.64 -6.19 -0.38
C GLY A 172 7.43 -7.18 0.76
N TYR A 173 6.27 -7.12 1.45
CA TYR A 173 5.91 -8.10 2.47
C TYR A 173 5.74 -9.51 1.85
N CYS A 174 5.08 -9.65 0.70
CA CYS A 174 5.00 -10.93 -0.02
C CYS A 174 6.38 -11.46 -0.41
N ALA A 175 7.25 -10.60 -0.96
CA ALA A 175 8.62 -10.97 -1.31
C ALA A 175 9.42 -11.40 -0.08
N MET A 176 9.34 -10.64 1.01
CA MET A 176 9.95 -10.95 2.31
C MET A 176 9.53 -12.33 2.82
N MET A 177 8.23 -12.61 2.87
CA MET A 177 7.72 -13.89 3.38
C MET A 177 8.14 -15.07 2.51
N THR A 178 8.17 -14.89 1.18
CA THR A 178 8.67 -15.90 0.25
C THR A 178 10.14 -16.22 0.50
N ALA A 179 10.97 -15.19 0.66
CA ALA A 179 12.41 -15.36 0.94
C ALA A 179 12.69 -15.93 2.33
N LEU A 180 11.92 -15.51 3.35
CA LEU A 180 12.00 -16.09 4.70
C LEU A 180 11.68 -17.59 4.70
N HIS A 181 10.64 -17.99 3.95
CA HIS A 181 10.33 -19.41 3.80
C HIS A 181 11.49 -20.18 3.18
N TYR A 182 12.12 -19.64 2.14
CA TYR A 182 13.30 -20.25 1.53
C TYR A 182 14.48 -20.29 2.52
N ALA A 183 14.81 -19.19 3.18
CA ALA A 183 15.92 -19.09 4.10
C ALA A 183 15.76 -20.05 5.30
N ARG A 184 14.56 -20.19 5.83
CA ARG A 184 14.27 -21.14 6.93
C ARG A 184 14.45 -22.60 6.54
N ASN A 185 14.10 -22.95 5.29
CA ASN A 185 14.22 -24.34 4.81
C ASN A 185 15.63 -24.71 4.34
N THR A 186 16.42 -23.74 3.87
CA THR A 186 17.73 -24.01 3.27
C THR A 186 18.90 -23.52 4.09
N GLY A 187 18.68 -22.58 5.01
CA GLY A 187 19.73 -21.87 5.71
C GLY A 187 20.41 -20.79 4.87
N ILE A 188 19.88 -20.44 3.69
CA ILE A 188 20.47 -19.50 2.74
C ILE A 188 19.53 -18.30 2.59
N GLY A 189 20.00 -17.10 2.95
CA GLY A 189 19.33 -15.84 2.69
C GLY A 189 19.52 -15.37 1.25
N GLN A 190 18.92 -14.22 0.92
CA GLN A 190 19.07 -13.64 -0.40
C GLN A 190 18.78 -12.13 -0.40
N GLU A 191 19.31 -11.46 -1.42
CA GLU A 191 19.03 -10.08 -1.74
C GLU A 191 17.75 -9.98 -2.61
N ILE A 192 16.93 -8.99 -2.34
CA ILE A 192 15.68 -8.73 -3.05
C ILE A 192 15.66 -7.27 -3.49
N ASP A 193 15.45 -7.01 -4.77
CA ASP A 193 15.19 -5.68 -5.31
C ASP A 193 13.67 -5.51 -5.46
N CYS A 194 13.09 -4.56 -4.73
CA CYS A 194 11.66 -4.28 -4.71
C CYS A 194 11.44 -2.78 -4.96
N SER A 195 11.02 -2.41 -6.18
CA SER A 195 10.89 -1.01 -6.55
C SER A 195 9.44 -0.56 -6.75
N LEU A 196 9.20 0.75 -6.55
CA LEU A 196 7.90 1.38 -6.83
C LEU A 196 7.49 1.17 -8.29
N LEU A 197 8.44 1.35 -9.20
CA LEU A 197 8.17 1.18 -10.64
C LEU A 197 7.76 -0.24 -10.97
N GLN A 198 8.45 -1.25 -10.45
CA GLN A 198 8.11 -2.66 -10.66
C GLN A 198 6.71 -2.98 -10.13
N GLY A 199 6.40 -2.53 -8.91
CA GLY A 199 5.08 -2.72 -8.30
C GLY A 199 3.96 -2.11 -9.14
N MET A 200 4.16 -0.91 -9.67
CA MET A 200 3.17 -0.25 -10.52
C MET A 200 3.04 -0.91 -11.89
N ILE A 201 4.12 -1.41 -12.50
CA ILE A 201 4.05 -2.20 -13.73
C ILE A 201 3.27 -3.49 -13.51
N TYR A 202 3.53 -4.19 -12.40
CA TYR A 202 2.79 -5.41 -12.04
C TYR A 202 1.27 -5.18 -11.91
N MET A 203 0.85 -4.01 -11.43
CA MET A 203 -0.56 -3.64 -11.34
C MET A 203 -1.17 -3.15 -12.66
N ASN A 204 -0.36 -2.78 -13.65
CA ASN A 204 -0.84 -2.18 -14.89
C ASN A 204 -1.18 -3.25 -15.94
N SER A 205 -2.26 -4.01 -15.73
CA SER A 205 -2.73 -5.05 -16.66
C SER A 205 -3.00 -4.56 -18.10
N PRO A 206 -3.36 -3.29 -18.39
CA PRO A 206 -3.38 -2.76 -19.75
C PRO A 206 -2.11 -3.00 -20.58
N ILE A 207 -0.94 -3.11 -19.95
CA ILE A 207 0.33 -3.38 -20.64
C ILE A 207 0.26 -4.71 -21.44
N ASP A 208 -0.39 -5.73 -20.91
CA ASP A 208 -0.48 -7.05 -21.53
C ASP A 208 -1.23 -7.01 -22.86
N ARG A 209 -2.03 -5.97 -23.08
CA ARG A 209 -2.87 -5.81 -24.28
C ARG A 209 -2.27 -4.87 -25.32
N MET A 210 -1.08 -4.31 -25.07
CA MET A 210 -0.44 -3.37 -26.00
C MET A 210 -0.27 -3.93 -27.43
N ASN A 211 0.05 -5.22 -27.53
CA ASN A 211 0.27 -5.86 -28.84
C ASN A 211 -1.04 -6.08 -29.62
N ASP A 212 -2.17 -6.22 -28.92
CA ASP A 212 -3.45 -6.53 -29.55
C ASP A 212 -4.24 -5.27 -29.91
N ILE A 213 -4.24 -4.27 -29.02
CA ILE A 213 -5.12 -3.09 -29.17
C ILE A 213 -4.34 -1.75 -29.19
N GLY A 214 -3.00 -1.79 -29.13
CA GLY A 214 -2.16 -0.60 -29.13
C GLY A 214 -2.29 0.21 -27.85
N VAL A 215 -2.03 1.51 -27.94
CA VAL A 215 -1.99 2.42 -26.78
C VAL A 215 -3.38 2.58 -26.16
N ILE A 216 -3.51 2.15 -24.91
CA ILE A 216 -4.73 2.35 -24.12
C ILE A 216 -4.74 3.77 -23.56
N ARG A 217 -5.89 4.43 -23.65
CA ARG A 217 -6.14 5.78 -23.16
C ARG A 217 -7.16 5.76 -22.02
N PRO A 218 -7.25 6.81 -21.22
CA PRO A 218 -8.29 6.94 -20.21
C PRO A 218 -9.70 6.78 -20.80
N ASN A 219 -10.56 6.05 -20.09
CA ASN A 219 -11.95 5.79 -20.49
C ASN A 219 -12.96 6.19 -19.39
N GLY A 220 -12.60 7.13 -18.54
CA GLY A 220 -13.45 7.58 -17.44
C GLY A 220 -13.70 6.47 -16.42
N SER A 221 -14.91 6.41 -15.92
CA SER A 221 -15.36 5.42 -14.93
C SER A 221 -15.77 4.09 -15.54
N HIS A 222 -15.60 3.88 -16.87
CA HIS A 222 -16.12 2.73 -17.58
C HIS A 222 -14.99 1.84 -18.15
N HIS A 223 -15.27 0.56 -18.24
CA HIS A 223 -14.36 -0.39 -18.89
C HIS A 223 -14.38 -0.22 -20.42
N SER A 224 -13.20 -0.17 -21.05
CA SER A 224 -13.06 0.11 -22.50
C SER A 224 -13.62 -0.96 -23.43
N ALA A 225 -13.80 -2.20 -22.96
CA ALA A 225 -14.21 -3.34 -23.79
C ALA A 225 -15.37 -4.16 -23.19
N MET A 226 -15.93 -3.73 -22.08
CA MET A 226 -17.08 -4.38 -21.42
C MET A 226 -18.14 -3.35 -21.06
N CYS A 227 -19.40 -3.62 -21.41
CA CYS A 227 -20.52 -2.76 -21.11
C CYS A 227 -21.79 -3.58 -20.80
N PRO A 228 -22.57 -3.22 -19.77
CA PRO A 228 -22.29 -2.24 -18.73
C PRO A 228 -21.22 -2.72 -17.74
N PHE A 229 -20.22 -1.91 -17.52
CA PHE A 229 -19.18 -2.15 -16.52
C PHE A 229 -18.52 -0.82 -16.15
N GLY A 230 -19.01 -0.16 -15.10
CA GLY A 230 -18.49 1.16 -14.71
C GLY A 230 -19.34 1.91 -13.71
N GLY A 231 -18.98 3.17 -13.48
CA GLY A 231 -19.70 4.09 -12.61
C GLY A 231 -20.72 4.92 -13.39
N TYR A 232 -21.96 4.97 -12.88
CA TYR A 232 -23.09 5.72 -13.42
C TYR A 232 -23.56 6.72 -12.39
N TYR A 233 -24.06 7.88 -12.84
CA TYR A 233 -24.42 8.97 -11.94
C TYR A 233 -25.83 9.48 -12.27
N ASN A 234 -26.58 9.85 -11.24
CA ASN A 234 -27.82 10.59 -11.42
C ASN A 234 -27.54 12.11 -11.53
N SER A 235 -28.53 12.89 -11.87
CA SER A 235 -28.45 14.36 -12.02
C SER A 235 -28.10 15.09 -10.71
N LYS A 236 -28.20 14.40 -9.55
CA LYS A 236 -27.80 14.92 -8.24
C LYS A 236 -26.32 14.66 -7.93
N GLY A 237 -25.60 13.96 -8.80
CA GLY A 237 -24.20 13.58 -8.60
C GLY A 237 -23.98 12.36 -7.70
N GLU A 238 -25.03 11.62 -7.34
CA GLU A 238 -24.90 10.37 -6.62
C GLU A 238 -24.49 9.26 -7.59
N GLY A 239 -23.51 8.43 -7.20
CA GLY A 239 -22.91 7.43 -8.06
C GLY A 239 -23.21 5.99 -7.65
N VAL A 240 -23.34 5.12 -8.66
CA VAL A 240 -23.45 3.66 -8.51
C VAL A 240 -22.55 2.96 -9.52
N VAL A 241 -21.86 1.91 -9.10
CA VAL A 241 -21.16 0.99 -10.01
C VAL A 241 -22.14 -0.09 -10.44
N ILE A 242 -22.18 -0.38 -11.75
CA ILE A 242 -22.93 -1.50 -12.33
C ILE A 242 -21.96 -2.40 -13.08
N CYS A 243 -21.94 -3.70 -12.74
CA CYS A 243 -21.10 -4.72 -13.37
C CYS A 243 -21.97 -5.81 -14.01
N ALA A 244 -22.47 -5.55 -15.22
CA ALA A 244 -23.44 -6.41 -15.90
C ALA A 244 -23.01 -6.81 -17.33
N PRO A 245 -21.75 -7.29 -17.55
CA PRO A 245 -21.25 -7.56 -18.90
C PRO A 245 -21.85 -8.83 -19.53
N SER A 246 -22.32 -9.79 -18.73
CA SER A 246 -22.89 -11.03 -19.23
C SER A 246 -24.29 -10.84 -19.84
N ARG A 247 -24.69 -11.73 -20.76
CA ARG A 247 -26.03 -11.73 -21.36
C ARG A 247 -27.14 -11.84 -20.30
N LYS A 248 -26.89 -12.64 -19.24
CA LYS A 248 -27.82 -12.79 -18.11
C LYS A 248 -28.09 -11.46 -17.42
N TYR A 249 -27.05 -10.74 -17.03
CA TYR A 249 -27.19 -9.47 -16.29
C TYR A 249 -27.66 -8.33 -17.20
N TRP A 250 -27.27 -8.34 -18.49
CA TRP A 250 -27.84 -7.43 -19.47
C TRP A 250 -29.35 -7.61 -19.61
N GLY A 251 -29.83 -8.86 -19.62
CA GLY A 251 -31.26 -9.16 -19.60
C GLY A 251 -31.97 -8.68 -18.32
N ALA A 252 -31.31 -8.75 -17.18
CA ALA A 252 -31.83 -8.21 -15.93
C ALA A 252 -31.98 -6.67 -15.99
N ILE A 253 -31.00 -5.97 -16.58
CA ILE A 253 -31.09 -4.52 -16.84
C ILE A 253 -32.25 -4.21 -17.79
N ALA A 254 -32.37 -4.96 -18.89
CA ALA A 254 -33.46 -4.80 -19.84
C ALA A 254 -34.82 -4.94 -19.17
N GLN A 255 -34.98 -5.89 -18.25
CA GLN A 255 -36.21 -6.07 -17.47
C GLN A 255 -36.45 -4.92 -16.48
N ALA A 256 -35.45 -4.55 -15.70
CA ALA A 256 -35.57 -3.47 -14.72
C ALA A 256 -35.92 -2.12 -15.38
N MET A 257 -35.32 -1.83 -16.53
CA MET A 257 -35.59 -0.61 -17.30
C MET A 257 -36.85 -0.71 -18.19
N ASN A 258 -37.53 -1.87 -18.23
CA ASN A 258 -38.63 -2.16 -19.17
C ASN A 258 -38.24 -1.91 -20.64
N ARG A 259 -37.07 -2.38 -21.06
CA ARG A 259 -36.48 -2.22 -22.39
C ARG A 259 -36.25 -3.59 -23.07
N PRO A 260 -37.32 -4.29 -23.50
CA PRO A 260 -37.21 -5.58 -24.18
C PRO A 260 -36.40 -5.50 -25.49
N ASP A 261 -36.36 -4.34 -26.13
CA ASP A 261 -35.55 -4.04 -27.30
C ASP A 261 -34.05 -4.26 -27.08
N TYR A 262 -33.55 -4.11 -25.87
CA TYR A 262 -32.14 -4.39 -25.51
C TYR A 262 -31.74 -5.83 -25.78
N MET A 263 -32.71 -6.75 -25.72
CA MET A 263 -32.43 -8.18 -25.93
C MET A 263 -32.52 -8.61 -27.39
N THR A 264 -33.14 -7.81 -28.22
CA THR A 264 -33.37 -8.09 -29.67
C THR A 264 -32.49 -7.23 -30.58
N ASN A 265 -31.88 -6.15 -30.05
CA ASN A 265 -30.97 -5.31 -30.82
C ASN A 265 -29.64 -6.05 -31.10
N PRO A 266 -29.25 -6.26 -32.38
CA PRO A 266 -28.01 -6.94 -32.72
C PRO A 266 -26.75 -6.18 -32.24
N ASP A 267 -26.83 -4.86 -32.12
CA ASP A 267 -25.73 -4.03 -31.61
C ASP A 267 -25.44 -4.27 -30.12
N TYR A 268 -26.40 -4.89 -29.40
CA TYR A 268 -26.30 -5.14 -27.95
C TYR A 268 -26.11 -6.64 -27.61
N GLU A 269 -25.81 -7.48 -28.59
CA GLU A 269 -25.72 -8.92 -28.40
C GLU A 269 -24.59 -9.34 -27.46
N THR A 270 -23.39 -8.81 -27.65
CA THR A 270 -22.20 -9.12 -26.86
C THR A 270 -21.82 -7.94 -25.97
N SER A 271 -21.05 -8.21 -24.90
CA SER A 271 -20.49 -7.15 -24.06
C SER A 271 -19.57 -6.19 -24.85
N PHE A 272 -18.83 -6.73 -25.80
CA PHE A 272 -17.97 -5.93 -26.67
C PHE A 272 -18.77 -5.07 -27.64
N SER A 273 -19.81 -5.60 -28.31
CA SER A 273 -20.66 -4.79 -29.19
C SER A 273 -21.36 -3.68 -28.42
N ARG A 274 -21.84 -3.95 -27.19
CA ARG A 274 -22.37 -2.92 -26.31
C ARG A 274 -21.32 -1.86 -25.96
N SER A 275 -20.06 -2.22 -25.79
CA SER A 275 -18.99 -1.23 -25.52
C SER A 275 -18.75 -0.27 -26.69
N CYS A 276 -19.07 -0.66 -27.92
CA CYS A 276 -19.03 0.21 -29.09
C CYS A 276 -20.15 1.26 -29.05
N HIS A 277 -21.25 1.00 -28.33
CA HIS A 277 -22.40 1.89 -28.14
C HIS A 277 -22.48 2.43 -26.70
N GLN A 278 -21.34 2.46 -26.00
CA GLN A 278 -21.25 2.74 -24.56
C GLN A 278 -21.87 4.08 -24.16
N GLU A 279 -21.69 5.14 -24.95
CA GLU A 279 -22.18 6.48 -24.63
C GLU A 279 -23.72 6.51 -24.59
N THR A 280 -24.39 5.86 -25.54
CA THR A 280 -25.84 5.75 -25.56
C THR A 280 -26.36 4.95 -24.35
N ILE A 281 -25.74 3.82 -24.08
CA ILE A 281 -26.12 2.95 -22.95
C ILE A 281 -25.92 3.66 -21.61
N ILE A 282 -24.81 4.41 -21.44
CA ILE A 282 -24.58 5.23 -20.26
C ILE A 282 -25.69 6.24 -20.08
N ALA A 283 -25.96 7.04 -21.09
CA ALA A 283 -27.02 8.08 -21.03
C ALA A 283 -28.39 7.49 -20.71
N GLU A 284 -28.74 6.35 -21.29
CA GLU A 284 -30.03 5.68 -21.03
C GLU A 284 -30.11 5.13 -19.59
N ILE A 285 -29.02 4.55 -19.06
CA ILE A 285 -28.98 4.08 -17.67
C ILE A 285 -29.04 5.26 -16.71
N GLU A 286 -28.28 6.33 -16.94
CA GLU A 286 -28.30 7.52 -16.08
C GLU A 286 -29.66 8.22 -16.09
N ALA A 287 -30.33 8.32 -17.25
CA ALA A 287 -31.70 8.79 -17.33
C ALA A 287 -32.69 7.90 -16.55
N TRP A 288 -32.48 6.59 -16.56
CA TRP A 288 -33.25 5.65 -15.75
C TRP A 288 -33.00 5.84 -14.24
N LEU A 289 -31.75 6.06 -13.83
CA LEU A 289 -31.44 6.37 -12.42
C LEU A 289 -32.13 7.65 -11.94
N ASP A 290 -32.29 8.63 -12.80
CA ASP A 290 -33.02 9.88 -12.49
C ASP A 290 -34.53 9.69 -12.26
N THR A 291 -35.10 8.55 -12.63
CA THR A 291 -36.51 8.24 -12.33
C THR A 291 -36.76 7.89 -10.86
N PHE A 292 -35.70 7.62 -10.09
CA PHE A 292 -35.81 7.27 -8.68
C PHE A 292 -35.65 8.50 -7.78
N PRO A 293 -36.26 8.48 -6.57
CA PRO A 293 -36.15 9.59 -5.63
C PRO A 293 -34.69 9.83 -5.15
N ASP A 294 -33.90 8.75 -5.03
CA ASP A 294 -32.47 8.74 -4.63
C ASP A 294 -31.79 7.48 -5.13
N MET A 295 -30.48 7.42 -4.98
CA MET A 295 -29.68 6.28 -5.41
C MET A 295 -29.95 5.01 -4.60
N ALA A 296 -30.40 5.12 -3.36
CA ALA A 296 -30.72 3.94 -2.54
C ALA A 296 -31.92 3.19 -3.12
N ALA A 297 -32.97 3.91 -3.56
CA ALA A 297 -34.12 3.32 -4.23
C ALA A 297 -33.75 2.65 -5.57
N ALA A 298 -32.85 3.26 -6.35
CA ALA A 298 -32.33 2.67 -7.58
C ALA A 298 -31.55 1.37 -7.31
N ILE A 299 -30.71 1.36 -6.29
CA ILE A 299 -29.95 0.17 -5.85
C ILE A 299 -30.90 -0.94 -5.40
N GLU A 300 -31.93 -0.61 -4.64
CA GLU A 300 -32.94 -1.59 -4.22
C GLU A 300 -33.65 -2.23 -5.41
N GLU A 301 -34.01 -1.44 -6.41
CA GLU A 301 -34.61 -1.96 -7.64
C GLU A 301 -33.64 -2.85 -8.41
N MET A 302 -32.39 -2.44 -8.59
CA MET A 302 -31.36 -3.29 -9.21
C MET A 302 -31.18 -4.63 -8.48
N ASN A 303 -31.21 -4.61 -7.15
CA ASN A 303 -31.11 -5.81 -6.32
C ASN A 303 -32.29 -6.77 -6.53
N ARG A 304 -33.51 -6.28 -6.75
CA ARG A 304 -34.69 -7.12 -7.08
C ARG A 304 -34.49 -7.94 -8.33
N TYR A 305 -33.77 -7.38 -9.32
CA TYR A 305 -33.45 -8.08 -10.57
C TYR A 305 -32.12 -8.82 -10.52
N GLY A 306 -31.41 -8.81 -9.38
CA GLY A 306 -30.11 -9.47 -9.23
C GLY A 306 -29.00 -8.87 -10.09
N ILE A 307 -29.07 -7.58 -10.38
CA ILE A 307 -28.04 -6.83 -11.11
C ILE A 307 -26.89 -6.54 -10.14
N PRO A 308 -25.64 -6.97 -10.43
CA PRO A 308 -24.49 -6.63 -9.62
C PRO A 308 -24.23 -5.12 -9.61
N ASN A 309 -24.33 -4.53 -8.43
CA ASN A 309 -24.19 -3.10 -8.25
C ASN A 309 -23.66 -2.76 -6.85
N CYS A 310 -23.10 -1.57 -6.67
CA CYS A 310 -22.83 -0.98 -5.37
C CYS A 310 -22.76 0.55 -5.47
N ARG A 311 -23.09 1.25 -4.39
CA ARG A 311 -22.92 2.70 -4.30
C ARG A 311 -21.43 3.10 -4.42
N ILE A 312 -21.16 4.23 -5.05
CA ILE A 312 -19.84 4.87 -5.00
C ILE A 312 -19.77 5.67 -3.69
N ASN A 313 -19.04 5.13 -2.72
CA ASN A 313 -18.91 5.70 -1.40
C ASN A 313 -17.86 6.82 -1.37
N THR A 314 -18.15 7.88 -0.60
CA THR A 314 -17.14 8.82 -0.12
C THR A 314 -16.35 8.22 1.03
N THR A 315 -15.26 8.87 1.46
CA THR A 315 -14.51 8.44 2.66
C THR A 315 -15.35 8.50 3.94
N GLU A 316 -16.32 9.42 4.02
CA GLU A 316 -17.28 9.50 5.11
C GLU A 316 -18.25 8.31 5.10
N ASP A 317 -18.76 7.97 3.92
CA ASP A 317 -19.63 6.79 3.75
C ASP A 317 -18.93 5.51 4.18
N VAL A 318 -17.64 5.34 3.82
CA VAL A 318 -16.83 4.16 4.22
C VAL A 318 -16.75 4.00 5.73
N VAL A 319 -16.57 5.09 6.47
CA VAL A 319 -16.52 5.04 7.96
C VAL A 319 -17.86 4.57 8.53
N ASN A 320 -18.96 4.85 7.85
CA ASN A 320 -20.31 4.51 8.28
C ASN A 320 -20.89 3.24 7.65
N ASP A 321 -20.19 2.67 6.67
CA ASP A 321 -20.64 1.49 5.94
C ASP A 321 -20.84 0.27 6.87
N PRO A 322 -22.00 -0.41 6.79
CA PRO A 322 -22.32 -1.53 7.67
C PRO A 322 -21.41 -2.73 7.48
N GLN A 323 -20.94 -3.00 6.25
CA GLN A 323 -19.99 -4.10 5.99
C GLN A 323 -18.62 -3.80 6.55
N VAL A 324 -18.14 -2.55 6.39
CA VAL A 324 -16.86 -2.09 6.94
C VAL A 324 -16.86 -2.20 8.47
N LYS A 325 -17.96 -1.77 9.11
CA LYS A 325 -18.14 -1.88 10.58
C LYS A 325 -18.22 -3.33 11.05
N HIS A 326 -19.03 -4.16 10.37
CA HIS A 326 -19.19 -5.57 10.69
C HIS A 326 -17.86 -6.34 10.62
N MET A 327 -17.10 -6.10 9.58
CA MET A 327 -15.82 -6.77 9.35
C MET A 327 -14.67 -6.18 10.17
N GLY A 328 -14.84 -5.01 10.78
CA GLY A 328 -13.75 -4.36 11.50
C GLY A 328 -12.57 -3.95 10.60
N PHE A 329 -12.84 -3.52 9.36
CA PHE A 329 -11.80 -3.05 8.44
C PHE A 329 -11.15 -1.76 8.90
N LEU A 330 -11.86 -0.99 9.72
CA LEU A 330 -11.36 0.18 10.44
C LEU A 330 -11.34 -0.12 11.94
N VAL A 331 -10.28 0.33 12.60
CA VAL A 331 -10.04 0.09 14.03
C VAL A 331 -9.68 1.39 14.75
N GLN A 332 -9.95 1.43 16.04
CA GLN A 332 -9.41 2.47 16.93
C GLN A 332 -8.01 2.06 17.35
N ALA A 333 -6.99 2.72 16.83
CA ALA A 333 -5.59 2.48 17.19
C ALA A 333 -5.11 3.50 18.22
N PRO A 334 -4.18 3.13 19.13
CA PRO A 334 -3.58 4.07 20.05
C PRO A 334 -2.79 5.16 19.30
N THR A 335 -2.82 6.40 19.80
CA THR A 335 -1.91 7.47 19.34
C THR A 335 -0.48 7.23 19.84
N MET A 336 0.47 8.03 19.36
CA MET A 336 1.87 7.97 19.81
C MET A 336 2.09 8.47 21.25
N ASP A 337 1.04 8.95 21.94
CA ASP A 337 1.17 9.52 23.29
C ASP A 337 0.85 8.48 24.36
N ASP A 338 1.84 8.17 25.22
CA ASP A 338 1.68 7.26 26.35
C ASP A 338 0.89 7.88 27.51
N GLN A 339 0.76 9.21 27.55
CA GLN A 339 0.10 9.93 28.64
C GLN A 339 -1.40 10.18 28.36
N GLN A 340 -1.80 10.18 27.09
CA GLN A 340 -3.19 10.34 26.68
C GLN A 340 -3.69 9.01 26.11
N GLN A 341 -4.74 8.44 26.68
CA GLN A 341 -5.43 7.26 26.17
C GLN A 341 -6.25 7.59 24.91
N GLU A 342 -5.72 8.47 24.07
CA GLU A 342 -6.38 8.83 22.82
C GLU A 342 -6.20 7.76 21.77
N THR A 343 -7.26 7.52 21.05
CA THR A 343 -7.27 6.62 19.90
C THR A 343 -7.65 7.40 18.65
N TRP A 344 -7.20 6.92 17.51
CA TRP A 344 -7.61 7.45 16.22
C TRP A 344 -8.17 6.35 15.34
N LEU A 345 -9.17 6.67 14.53
CA LEU A 345 -9.73 5.75 13.57
C LEU A 345 -8.73 5.53 12.42
N THR A 346 -8.37 4.29 12.19
CA THR A 346 -7.43 3.93 11.12
C THR A 346 -7.78 2.58 10.50
N ARG A 347 -7.04 2.22 9.46
CA ARG A 347 -7.17 0.91 8.80
C ARG A 347 -6.73 -0.19 9.73
N GLY A 348 -7.45 -1.31 9.73
CA GLY A 348 -7.08 -2.54 10.42
C GLY A 348 -5.96 -3.32 9.72
N PRO A 349 -5.62 -4.51 10.21
CA PRO A 349 -4.69 -5.42 9.53
C PRO A 349 -5.18 -5.76 8.11
N ASN A 350 -4.24 -6.02 7.20
CA ASN A 350 -4.57 -6.27 5.79
C ASN A 350 -5.30 -7.60 5.54
N ALA A 351 -5.31 -8.51 6.50
CA ALA A 351 -6.02 -9.79 6.43
C ALA A 351 -6.45 -10.27 7.81
N PHE A 352 -7.54 -11.03 7.85
CA PHE A 352 -8.05 -11.67 9.07
C PHE A 352 -7.65 -13.14 9.10
N PHE A 353 -6.89 -13.51 10.12
CA PHE A 353 -6.48 -14.89 10.36
C PHE A 353 -7.32 -15.48 11.47
N SER A 354 -7.98 -16.61 11.22
CA SER A 354 -8.93 -17.24 12.16
C SER A 354 -8.30 -17.75 13.46
N LYS A 355 -7.00 -17.95 13.50
CA LYS A 355 -6.26 -18.45 14.67
C LYS A 355 -5.28 -17.45 15.27
N THR A 356 -4.80 -16.53 14.47
CA THR A 356 -3.71 -15.61 14.83
C THR A 356 -4.00 -14.22 14.26
N PRO A 357 -5.00 -13.51 14.83
CA PRO A 357 -5.38 -12.18 14.34
C PRO A 357 -4.20 -11.21 14.45
N GLY A 358 -4.10 -10.32 13.49
CA GLY A 358 -3.18 -9.19 13.53
C GLY A 358 -3.71 -8.06 14.43
N TYR A 359 -2.80 -7.20 14.88
CA TYR A 359 -3.12 -6.04 15.72
C TYR A 359 -2.44 -4.79 15.17
N ILE A 360 -3.14 -3.66 15.25
CA ILE A 360 -2.55 -2.34 14.98
C ILE A 360 -2.02 -1.78 16.29
N HIS A 361 -0.71 -1.73 16.39
CA HIS A 361 -0.01 -1.20 17.54
C HIS A 361 0.14 0.33 17.43
N LYS A 362 0.50 0.98 18.54
CA LYS A 362 0.97 2.38 18.48
C LYS A 362 2.33 2.47 17.78
N ALA A 363 2.67 3.65 17.31
CA ALA A 363 4.03 3.98 16.92
C ALA A 363 4.76 4.59 18.12
N ASP A 364 5.94 4.10 18.41
CA ASP A 364 6.75 4.60 19.52
C ASP A 364 7.46 5.91 19.19
N THR A 365 7.83 6.65 20.21
CA THR A 365 8.55 7.92 20.07
C THR A 365 9.98 7.70 19.58
N LEU A 366 10.58 8.74 19.00
CA LEU A 366 11.93 8.69 18.45
C LEU A 366 12.96 8.28 19.52
N GLY A 367 13.72 7.23 19.24
CA GLY A 367 14.78 6.74 20.13
C GLY A 367 14.32 6.09 21.43
N GLN A 368 13.02 5.83 21.57
CA GLN A 368 12.41 5.27 22.79
C GLN A 368 13.10 3.99 23.26
N HIS A 369 13.61 3.20 22.35
CA HIS A 369 14.20 1.88 22.63
C HIS A 369 15.75 1.85 22.59
N ASN A 370 16.41 3.03 22.58
CA ASN A 370 17.87 3.08 22.58
C ASN A 370 18.50 2.23 23.70
N TYR A 371 18.01 2.39 24.94
CA TYR A 371 18.55 1.62 26.09
C TYR A 371 18.23 0.14 26.03
N GLU A 372 17.03 -0.22 25.55
CA GLU A 372 16.59 -1.62 25.43
C GLU A 372 17.43 -2.35 24.39
N VAL A 373 17.42 -1.86 23.15
CA VAL A 373 18.04 -2.54 22.02
C VAL A 373 19.58 -2.54 22.13
N LEU A 374 20.18 -1.42 22.56
CA LEU A 374 21.63 -1.39 22.74
C LEU A 374 22.06 -2.20 23.98
N GLY A 375 21.20 -2.28 24.99
CA GLY A 375 21.41 -3.14 26.16
C GLY A 375 21.45 -4.62 25.80
N GLU A 376 20.64 -5.09 24.85
CA GLU A 376 20.71 -6.47 24.31
C GLU A 376 22.08 -6.77 23.68
N LEU A 377 22.76 -5.76 23.17
CA LEU A 377 24.11 -5.87 22.59
C LEU A 377 25.24 -5.70 23.62
N GLY A 378 24.91 -5.55 24.90
CA GLY A 378 25.85 -5.43 26.01
C GLY A 378 26.32 -4.01 26.34
N TYR A 379 25.67 -2.97 25.78
CA TYR A 379 25.97 -1.57 26.13
C TYR A 379 25.32 -1.21 27.48
N SER A 380 26.10 -0.63 28.40
CA SER A 380 25.55 -0.07 29.63
C SER A 380 24.74 1.21 29.37
N ARG A 381 23.94 1.65 30.33
CA ARG A 381 23.26 2.94 30.21
C ARG A 381 24.20 4.11 29.99
N GLU A 382 25.33 4.10 30.67
CA GLU A 382 26.38 5.12 30.54
C GLU A 382 27.00 5.11 29.13
N ASP A 383 27.20 3.92 28.53
CA ASP A 383 27.64 3.79 27.14
C ASP A 383 26.62 4.37 26.17
N VAL A 384 25.32 4.08 26.37
CA VAL A 384 24.25 4.62 25.53
C VAL A 384 24.17 6.14 25.63
N ASP A 385 24.25 6.69 26.83
CA ASP A 385 24.26 8.16 27.04
C ASP A 385 25.43 8.82 26.33
N ARG A 386 26.64 8.24 26.44
CA ARG A 386 27.83 8.71 25.73
C ARG A 386 27.62 8.64 24.21
N LEU A 387 27.16 7.52 23.70
CA LEU A 387 26.86 7.31 22.26
C LEU A 387 25.90 8.34 21.73
N MET A 388 24.79 8.56 22.41
CA MET A 388 23.77 9.53 22.01
C MET A 388 24.33 10.96 22.02
N ALA A 389 25.11 11.32 23.02
CA ALA A 389 25.77 12.61 23.09
C ALA A 389 26.80 12.83 21.97
N ASP A 390 27.57 11.80 21.63
CA ASP A 390 28.57 11.88 20.56
C ASP A 390 27.94 11.88 19.17
N MET A 391 26.91 11.08 18.94
CA MET A 391 26.18 11.01 17.66
C MET A 391 25.28 12.23 17.40
N GLY A 392 24.85 12.93 18.45
CA GLY A 392 24.06 14.18 18.35
C GLY A 392 24.88 15.43 18.06
N LYS A 393 26.22 15.33 18.11
CA LYS A 393 27.09 16.46 17.71
C LYS A 393 27.09 16.57 16.17
N LYS A 394 26.74 17.78 15.66
CA LYS A 394 26.74 18.09 14.21
C LYS A 394 28.15 18.20 13.67
#